data_046df1f39c7f5f791a2389a2088a832c
#
_entry.id   046df1f39c7f5f791a2389a2088a832c
#
_cell.length_a   1.000
_cell.length_b   1.000
_cell.length_c   1.000
_cell.angle_alpha   90.00
_cell.angle_beta   90.00
_cell.angle_gamma   90.00
#
_symmetry.space_group_name_H-M   'P 1'
#
loop_
_entity.id
_entity.type
_entity.pdbx_description
1 polymer ?
#
loop_
_entity_poly.entity_id
_entity_poly.type
_entity_poly.pdbx_seq_one_letter_code
_entity_poly.pdbx_strand_id
1 'polypeptide(L)'
;MTLFAIDAEGRVAGSLTDGDIRRALIAGRSMDDSLENVAHTQFRYLSAEIPDVAEIRTCRNLGLRLLPVVDNGMRLVDIIDLSERHTQLPMDAILMAGGKGERLRPLTLDTPKPLLEIEGKAIIDYNIESLSACGIKRITVATGYLAHMIEEHFAEKTNGPKVRCVREEKPLGTIGAVSLADIPENGLTLVMNSDLLT
;
A
#
# COMPACT_ATOMS: atom_id res chain seq x y z
N MET A 1 -23.89 -2.84 -1.01
CA MET A 1 -23.29 -1.48 -1.08
C MET A 1 -22.96 -1.02 0.34
N THR A 2 -21.86 -0.27 0.54
CA THR A 2 -21.53 0.38 1.83
C THR A 2 -21.19 1.83 1.54
N LEU A 3 -21.75 2.76 2.30
CA LEU A 3 -21.52 4.20 2.22
C LEU A 3 -21.08 4.72 3.59
N PHE A 4 -20.41 5.87 3.63
CA PHE A 4 -20.08 6.58 4.85
C PHE A 4 -20.75 7.94 4.83
N ALA A 5 -21.52 8.25 5.88
CA ALA A 5 -22.10 9.55 6.09
C ALA A 5 -21.05 10.52 6.61
N ILE A 6 -20.95 11.70 6.01
CA ILE A 6 -19.97 12.74 6.35
C ILE A 6 -20.74 13.99 6.77
N ASP A 7 -20.33 14.61 7.89
CA ASP A 7 -20.90 15.88 8.35
C ASP A 7 -20.37 17.09 7.56
N ALA A 8 -20.85 18.28 7.89
CA ALA A 8 -20.48 19.52 7.22
C ALA A 8 -18.99 19.88 7.41
N GLU A 9 -18.34 19.34 8.43
CA GLU A 9 -16.92 19.51 8.73
C GLU A 9 -16.03 18.45 8.07
N GLY A 10 -16.63 17.50 7.32
CA GLY A 10 -15.93 16.41 6.64
C GLY A 10 -15.61 15.22 7.53
N ARG A 11 -16.18 15.12 8.73
CA ARG A 11 -15.97 14.00 9.65
C ARG A 11 -16.93 12.86 9.34
N VAL A 12 -16.47 11.63 9.51
CA VAL A 12 -17.31 10.45 9.35
C VAL A 12 -18.27 10.34 10.53
N ALA A 13 -19.55 10.54 10.27
CA ALA A 13 -20.64 10.48 11.26
C ALA A 13 -21.25 9.09 11.40
N GLY A 14 -21.14 8.24 10.38
CA GLY A 14 -21.70 6.89 10.42
C GLY A 14 -21.43 6.08 9.15
N SER A 15 -21.76 4.81 9.19
CA SER A 15 -21.79 3.92 8.04
C SER A 15 -23.23 3.55 7.69
N LEU A 16 -23.48 3.30 6.40
CA LEU A 16 -24.80 2.89 5.88
C LEU A 16 -24.63 1.73 4.91
N THR A 17 -25.32 0.65 5.18
CA THR A 17 -25.35 -0.55 4.34
C THR A 17 -26.77 -0.82 3.82
N ASP A 18 -26.88 -1.68 2.78
CA ASP A 18 -28.20 -2.16 2.31
C ASP A 18 -29.00 -2.81 3.47
N GLY A 19 -28.32 -3.42 4.43
CA GLY A 19 -28.94 -4.01 5.61
C GLY A 19 -29.53 -2.96 6.53
N ASP A 20 -28.87 -1.82 6.72
CA ASP A 20 -29.35 -0.72 7.55
C ASP A 20 -30.60 -0.10 6.94
N ILE A 21 -30.57 0.17 5.64
CA ILE A 21 -31.75 0.68 4.89
C ILE A 21 -32.91 -0.28 5.01
N ARG A 22 -32.69 -1.58 4.80
CA ARG A 22 -33.75 -2.58 4.90
C ARG A 22 -34.33 -2.65 6.32
N ARG A 23 -33.50 -2.62 7.35
CA ARG A 23 -33.95 -2.61 8.76
C ARG A 23 -34.78 -1.36 9.06
N ALA A 24 -34.36 -0.19 8.58
CA ALA A 24 -35.08 1.06 8.76
C ALA A 24 -36.49 1.01 8.12
N LEU A 25 -36.58 0.52 6.88
CA LEU A 25 -37.86 0.37 6.19
C LEU A 25 -38.81 -0.62 6.89
N ILE A 26 -38.27 -1.75 7.39
CA ILE A 26 -39.06 -2.73 8.19
C ILE A 26 -39.54 -2.09 9.51
N ALA A 27 -38.78 -1.19 10.10
CA ALA A 27 -39.13 -0.44 11.31
C ALA A 27 -40.11 0.72 11.02
N GLY A 28 -40.63 0.86 9.76
CA GLY A 28 -41.58 1.87 9.39
C GLY A 28 -40.99 3.23 9.05
N ARG A 29 -39.67 3.31 8.81
CA ARG A 29 -39.00 4.53 8.33
C ARG A 29 -39.28 4.75 6.86
N SER A 30 -39.24 6.02 6.44
CA SER A 30 -39.39 6.44 5.03
C SER A 30 -38.01 6.63 4.38
N MET A 31 -37.97 6.56 3.04
CA MET A 31 -36.78 6.95 2.26
C MET A 31 -36.47 8.45 2.34
N ASP A 32 -37.44 9.25 2.81
CA ASP A 32 -37.26 10.69 3.04
C ASP A 32 -36.75 11.02 4.45
N ASP A 33 -36.55 10.02 5.31
CA ASP A 33 -36.01 10.22 6.64
C ASP A 33 -34.53 10.64 6.59
N SER A 34 -34.10 11.44 7.57
CA SER A 34 -32.70 11.86 7.70
C SER A 34 -31.76 10.66 7.87
N LEU A 35 -30.59 10.72 7.26
CA LEU A 35 -29.52 9.71 7.41
C LEU A 35 -29.10 9.49 8.86
N GLU A 36 -29.19 10.49 9.72
CA GLU A 36 -28.90 10.40 11.14
C GLU A 36 -29.75 9.32 11.85
N ASN A 37 -30.94 9.07 11.36
CA ASN A 37 -31.88 8.09 11.91
C ASN A 37 -31.65 6.66 11.39
N VAL A 38 -30.84 6.48 10.37
CA VAL A 38 -30.64 5.21 9.65
C VAL A 38 -29.19 4.74 9.70
N ALA A 39 -28.24 5.67 9.69
CA ALA A 39 -26.80 5.36 9.70
C ALA A 39 -26.37 4.74 11.04
N HIS A 40 -25.46 3.76 10.94
CA HIS A 40 -24.86 3.12 12.11
C HIS A 40 -23.71 3.99 12.63
N THR A 41 -23.89 4.57 13.82
CA THR A 41 -22.91 5.50 14.43
C THR A 41 -21.75 4.81 15.12
N GLN A 42 -21.89 3.51 15.47
CA GLN A 42 -20.81 2.71 16.08
C GLN A 42 -20.06 1.90 14.99
N PHE A 43 -19.57 2.58 13.98
CA PHE A 43 -18.84 1.96 12.89
C PHE A 43 -17.36 1.77 13.25
N ARG A 44 -16.69 0.84 12.56
CA ARG A 44 -15.24 0.62 12.69
C ARG A 44 -14.48 1.50 11.69
N TYR A 45 -13.31 1.95 12.13
CA TYR A 45 -12.43 2.79 11.31
C TYR A 45 -10.96 2.51 11.64
N LEU A 46 -10.05 2.98 10.81
CA LEU A 46 -8.61 3.00 11.07
C LEU A 46 -8.12 4.43 11.26
N SER A 47 -7.15 4.59 12.15
CA SER A 47 -6.40 5.84 12.25
C SER A 47 -5.42 5.97 11.08
N ALA A 48 -5.34 7.16 10.48
CA ALA A 48 -4.36 7.47 9.44
C ALA A 48 -2.92 7.51 9.98
N GLU A 49 -2.73 7.77 11.28
CA GLU A 49 -1.40 7.91 11.89
C GLU A 49 -0.81 6.57 12.30
N ILE A 50 -1.62 5.68 12.87
CA ILE A 50 -1.17 4.36 13.37
C ILE A 50 -2.16 3.32 12.86
N PRO A 51 -1.93 2.77 11.66
CA PRO A 51 -2.77 1.69 11.15
C PRO A 51 -2.67 0.45 12.05
N ASP A 52 -3.78 0.03 12.63
CA ASP A 52 -3.83 -1.19 13.44
C ASP A 52 -4.11 -2.42 12.56
N VAL A 53 -3.05 -3.22 12.33
CA VAL A 53 -3.14 -4.47 11.55
C VAL A 53 -4.09 -5.48 12.22
N ALA A 54 -4.17 -5.50 13.55
CA ALA A 54 -5.07 -6.38 14.27
C ALA A 54 -6.53 -5.99 14.02
N GLU A 55 -6.82 -4.68 13.96
CA GLU A 55 -8.15 -4.18 13.62
C GLU A 55 -8.53 -4.52 12.16
N ILE A 56 -7.62 -4.41 11.20
CA ILE A 56 -7.85 -4.82 9.80
C ILE A 56 -8.23 -6.30 9.74
N ARG A 57 -7.50 -7.17 10.46
CA ARG A 57 -7.79 -8.60 10.52
C ARG A 57 -9.16 -8.86 11.16
N THR A 58 -9.47 -8.16 12.24
CA THR A 58 -10.76 -8.26 12.93
C THR A 58 -11.91 -7.86 12.02
N CYS A 59 -11.80 -6.72 11.32
CA CYS A 59 -12.81 -6.24 10.39
C CYS A 59 -13.02 -7.22 9.22
N ARG A 60 -11.94 -7.82 8.71
CA ARG A 60 -12.02 -8.85 7.67
C ARG A 60 -12.74 -10.10 8.15
N ASN A 61 -12.43 -10.59 9.34
CA ASN A 61 -13.10 -11.76 9.95
C ASN A 61 -14.60 -11.51 10.20
N LEU A 62 -14.98 -10.26 10.45
CA LEU A 62 -16.38 -9.84 10.56
C LEU A 62 -17.08 -9.68 9.20
N GLY A 63 -16.39 -9.91 8.08
CA GLY A 63 -16.93 -9.80 6.73
C GLY A 63 -17.16 -8.36 6.27
N LEU A 64 -16.51 -7.37 6.92
CA LEU A 64 -16.56 -5.99 6.45
C LEU A 64 -15.80 -5.87 5.14
N ARG A 65 -16.41 -5.19 4.17
CA ARG A 65 -15.79 -4.95 2.87
C ARG A 65 -15.03 -3.63 2.83
N LEU A 66 -15.65 -2.54 3.29
CA LEU A 66 -15.05 -1.21 3.27
C LEU A 66 -14.76 -0.75 4.70
N LEU A 67 -13.59 -0.13 4.88
CA LEU A 67 -13.15 0.41 6.15
C LEU A 67 -12.64 1.83 5.94
N PRO A 68 -13.25 2.86 6.60
CA PRO A 68 -12.79 4.24 6.46
C PRO A 68 -11.50 4.45 7.26
N VAL A 69 -10.59 5.22 6.69
CA VAL A 69 -9.38 5.71 7.35
C VAL A 69 -9.62 7.17 7.70
N VAL A 70 -9.45 7.52 8.98
CA VAL A 70 -9.72 8.86 9.48
C VAL A 70 -8.50 9.48 10.16
N ASP A 71 -8.41 10.79 10.14
CA ASP A 71 -7.44 11.56 10.94
C ASP A 71 -7.88 11.67 12.41
N ASN A 72 -7.08 12.36 13.23
CA ASN A 72 -7.38 12.62 14.64
C ASN A 72 -8.66 13.44 14.86
N GLY A 73 -9.15 14.14 13.83
CA GLY A 73 -10.40 14.89 13.82
C GLY A 73 -11.60 14.11 13.30
N MET A 74 -11.46 12.79 13.09
CA MET A 74 -12.47 11.91 12.45
C MET A 74 -12.79 12.28 11.00
N ARG A 75 -11.95 13.07 10.32
CA ARG A 75 -12.14 13.39 8.90
C ARG A 75 -11.71 12.23 8.03
N LEU A 76 -12.49 11.96 7.00
CA LEU A 76 -12.19 10.89 6.06
C LEU A 76 -10.93 11.23 5.25
N VAL A 77 -9.91 10.37 5.36
CA VAL A 77 -8.64 10.48 4.63
C VAL A 77 -8.58 9.49 3.47
N ASP A 78 -9.07 8.24 3.69
CA ASP A 78 -9.05 7.17 2.70
C ASP A 78 -10.16 6.15 2.99
N ILE A 79 -10.44 5.27 2.04
CA ILE A 79 -11.30 4.10 2.21
C ILE A 79 -10.58 2.86 1.73
N ILE A 80 -10.49 1.84 2.57
CA ILE A 80 -9.85 0.57 2.28
C ILE A 80 -10.90 -0.44 1.86
N ASP A 81 -10.79 -1.02 0.65
CA ASP A 81 -11.55 -2.21 0.27
C ASP A 81 -10.80 -3.47 0.74
N LEU A 82 -11.34 -4.10 1.79
CA LEU A 82 -10.77 -5.31 2.39
C LEU A 82 -10.93 -6.55 1.51
N SER A 83 -11.75 -6.51 0.45
CA SER A 83 -11.92 -7.61 -0.50
C SER A 83 -10.81 -7.62 -1.57
N GLU A 84 -10.26 -6.46 -1.91
CA GLU A 84 -9.23 -6.33 -2.95
C GLU A 84 -7.81 -6.41 -2.37
N ARG A 85 -7.63 -6.03 -1.09
CA ARG A 85 -6.32 -5.98 -0.44
C ARG A 85 -6.20 -7.07 0.62
N HIS A 86 -5.45 -8.12 0.32
CA HIS A 86 -5.26 -9.24 1.24
C HIS A 86 -4.49 -8.88 2.52
N THR A 87 -3.62 -7.86 2.47
CA THR A 87 -2.86 -7.38 3.64
C THR A 87 -2.52 -5.90 3.44
N GLN A 88 -2.83 -5.05 4.41
CA GLN A 88 -2.23 -3.72 4.50
C GLN A 88 -1.22 -3.73 5.63
N LEU A 89 0.05 -3.72 5.25
CA LEU A 89 1.13 -3.59 6.19
C LEU A 89 1.54 -2.11 6.21
N PRO A 90 1.45 -1.41 7.34
CA PRO A 90 1.95 -0.04 7.48
C PRO A 90 3.48 -0.08 7.53
N MET A 91 4.10 -0.41 6.40
CA MET A 91 5.54 -0.53 6.29
C MET A 91 6.04 0.07 5.00
N ASP A 92 7.29 0.45 5.02
CA ASP A 92 8.05 0.80 3.84
C ASP A 92 8.76 -0.44 3.29
N ALA A 93 9.15 -0.42 2.03
CA ALA A 93 9.93 -1.49 1.45
C ALA A 93 11.26 -0.98 0.90
N ILE A 94 12.30 -1.81 1.02
CA ILE A 94 13.61 -1.61 0.41
C ILE A 94 13.87 -2.80 -0.52
N LEU A 95 14.03 -2.52 -1.81
CA LEU A 95 14.42 -3.49 -2.83
C LEU A 95 15.92 -3.38 -3.09
N MET A 96 16.63 -4.48 -2.87
CA MET A 96 18.06 -4.57 -3.12
C MET A 96 18.32 -4.86 -4.61
N ALA A 97 18.82 -3.87 -5.34
CA ALA A 97 19.03 -3.92 -6.80
C ALA A 97 20.47 -3.61 -7.22
N GLY A 98 21.43 -3.63 -6.29
CA GLY A 98 22.83 -3.26 -6.53
C GLY A 98 23.73 -4.35 -7.14
N GLY A 99 23.23 -5.59 -7.24
CA GLY A 99 24.01 -6.75 -7.66
C GLY A 99 24.35 -6.80 -9.16
N LYS A 100 25.53 -7.33 -9.52
CA LYS A 100 26.01 -7.47 -10.91
C LYS A 100 25.33 -8.58 -11.72
N GLY A 101 24.60 -9.48 -11.07
CA GLY A 101 23.90 -10.59 -11.73
C GLY A 101 24.82 -11.55 -12.50
N GLU A 102 26.07 -11.77 -12.05
CA GLU A 102 27.12 -12.48 -12.80
C GLU A 102 26.75 -13.88 -13.26
N ARG A 103 25.83 -14.55 -12.53
CA ARG A 103 25.34 -15.91 -12.90
C ARG A 103 24.48 -15.93 -14.16
N LEU A 104 23.92 -14.78 -14.56
CA LEU A 104 23.05 -14.61 -15.73
C LEU A 104 23.76 -14.00 -16.93
N ARG A 105 25.09 -13.87 -16.90
CA ARG A 105 25.86 -13.40 -18.07
C ARG A 105 25.66 -14.36 -19.25
N PRO A 106 25.53 -13.86 -20.51
CA PRO A 106 25.77 -12.47 -20.94
C PRO A 106 24.58 -11.51 -20.75
N LEU A 107 23.40 -11.95 -20.36
CA LEU A 107 22.16 -11.13 -20.26
C LEU A 107 22.32 -9.89 -19.36
N THR A 108 23.19 -9.99 -18.37
CA THR A 108 23.40 -8.94 -17.36
C THR A 108 24.64 -8.09 -17.60
N LEU A 109 25.24 -8.13 -18.82
CA LEU A 109 26.37 -7.27 -19.17
C LEU A 109 25.93 -5.82 -19.38
N ASP A 110 24.83 -5.64 -20.13
CA ASP A 110 24.31 -4.33 -20.54
C ASP A 110 22.94 -3.98 -19.92
N THR A 111 22.33 -4.92 -19.19
CA THR A 111 21.04 -4.73 -18.54
C THR A 111 21.13 -5.24 -17.11
N PRO A 112 20.84 -4.42 -16.07
CA PRO A 112 20.86 -4.89 -14.69
C PRO A 112 19.78 -5.93 -14.49
N LYS A 113 20.05 -6.97 -13.68
CA LYS A 113 19.15 -8.12 -13.46
C LYS A 113 17.70 -7.71 -13.13
N PRO A 114 17.44 -6.69 -12.30
CA PRO A 114 16.07 -6.25 -11.99
C PRO A 114 15.28 -5.74 -13.20
N LEU A 115 15.96 -5.28 -14.24
CA LEU A 115 15.34 -4.78 -15.49
C LEU A 115 15.26 -5.84 -16.59
N LEU A 116 15.72 -7.08 -16.36
CA LEU A 116 15.44 -8.17 -17.29
C LEU A 116 13.93 -8.39 -17.35
N GLU A 117 13.43 -8.58 -18.58
CA GLU A 117 12.00 -8.71 -18.82
C GLU A 117 11.54 -10.17 -18.80
N ILE A 118 10.38 -10.39 -18.21
CA ILE A 118 9.60 -11.61 -18.31
C ILE A 118 8.24 -11.22 -18.87
N GLU A 119 7.87 -11.80 -20.00
CA GLU A 119 6.62 -11.46 -20.72
C GLU A 119 6.46 -9.96 -21.01
N GLY A 120 7.56 -9.28 -21.35
CA GLY A 120 7.55 -7.87 -21.71
C GLY A 120 7.49 -6.89 -20.53
N LYS A 121 7.74 -7.37 -19.31
CA LYS A 121 7.72 -6.55 -18.09
C LYS A 121 8.94 -6.82 -17.23
N ALA A 122 9.60 -5.77 -16.73
CA ALA A 122 10.78 -5.89 -15.89
C ALA A 122 10.48 -6.64 -14.58
N ILE A 123 11.42 -7.49 -14.15
CA ILE A 123 11.28 -8.28 -12.89
C ILE A 123 10.96 -7.38 -11.71
N ILE A 124 11.62 -6.23 -11.60
CA ILE A 124 11.42 -5.30 -10.50
C ILE A 124 9.98 -4.74 -10.46
N ASP A 125 9.33 -4.61 -11.63
CA ASP A 125 7.95 -4.09 -11.71
C ASP A 125 6.93 -5.06 -11.12
N TYR A 126 7.14 -6.37 -11.29
CA TYR A 126 6.31 -7.37 -10.61
C TYR A 126 6.39 -7.24 -9.09
N ASN A 127 7.61 -7.04 -8.56
CA ASN A 127 7.81 -6.85 -7.13
C ASN A 127 7.14 -5.57 -6.63
N ILE A 128 7.28 -4.46 -7.36
CA ILE A 128 6.66 -3.17 -6.99
C ILE A 128 5.14 -3.26 -7.01
N GLU A 129 4.55 -3.92 -8.00
CA GLU A 129 3.11 -4.12 -8.05
C GLU A 129 2.61 -5.01 -6.91
N SER A 130 3.32 -6.12 -6.61
CA SER A 130 2.98 -6.99 -5.47
C SER A 130 3.05 -6.24 -4.14
N LEU A 131 4.09 -5.44 -3.92
CA LEU A 131 4.24 -4.60 -2.74
C LEU A 131 3.14 -3.53 -2.65
N SER A 132 2.80 -2.91 -3.77
CA SER A 132 1.72 -1.94 -3.86
C SER A 132 0.35 -2.58 -3.57
N ALA A 133 0.10 -3.79 -4.08
CA ALA A 133 -1.10 -4.56 -3.79
C ALA A 133 -1.22 -4.92 -2.30
N CYS A 134 -0.08 -5.10 -1.60
CA CYS A 134 -0.03 -5.24 -0.15
C CYS A 134 -0.18 -3.91 0.62
N GLY A 135 -0.40 -2.78 -0.09
CA GLY A 135 -0.63 -1.47 0.53
C GLY A 135 0.64 -0.68 0.85
N ILE A 136 1.82 -1.15 0.44
CA ILE A 136 3.09 -0.42 0.63
C ILE A 136 3.13 0.75 -0.33
N LYS A 137 3.22 1.97 0.20
CA LYS A 137 3.16 3.23 -0.57
C LYS A 137 4.54 3.84 -0.85
N ARG A 138 5.54 3.53 -0.03
CA ARG A 138 6.92 4.03 -0.17
C ARG A 138 7.86 2.86 -0.39
N ILE A 139 8.56 2.88 -1.52
CA ILE A 139 9.51 1.84 -1.90
C ILE A 139 10.85 2.52 -2.19
N THR A 140 11.90 2.10 -1.52
CA THR A 140 13.27 2.50 -1.81
C THR A 140 13.94 1.40 -2.61
N VAL A 141 14.56 1.73 -3.73
CA VAL A 141 15.35 0.82 -4.54
C VAL A 141 16.82 1.16 -4.34
N ALA A 142 17.57 0.25 -3.71
CA ALA A 142 19.00 0.40 -3.53
C ALA A 142 19.72 -0.08 -4.80
N THR A 143 20.32 0.85 -5.54
CA THR A 143 20.96 0.63 -6.84
C THR A 143 22.48 0.59 -6.70
N GLY A 144 23.16 -0.06 -7.65
CA GLY A 144 24.63 -0.15 -7.67
C GLY A 144 25.12 -0.37 -9.09
N TYR A 145 25.20 -1.63 -9.52
CA TYR A 145 25.60 -1.95 -10.89
C TYR A 145 24.57 -1.44 -11.90
N LEU A 146 25.04 -0.69 -12.92
CA LEU A 146 24.21 -0.05 -13.96
C LEU A 146 23.05 0.79 -13.35
N ALA A 147 23.31 1.47 -12.23
CA ALA A 147 22.32 2.19 -11.42
C ALA A 147 21.50 3.20 -12.25
N HIS A 148 22.16 3.90 -13.22
CA HIS A 148 21.49 4.89 -14.07
C HIS A 148 20.29 4.31 -14.82
N MET A 149 20.35 3.07 -15.29
CA MET A 149 19.25 2.43 -16.01
C MET A 149 18.02 2.20 -15.11
N ILE A 150 18.25 1.80 -13.86
CA ILE A 150 17.16 1.62 -12.88
C ILE A 150 16.57 2.97 -12.49
N GLU A 151 17.40 3.99 -12.30
CA GLU A 151 16.98 5.35 -11.98
C GLU A 151 16.14 5.96 -13.10
N GLU A 152 16.57 5.81 -14.37
CA GLU A 152 15.84 6.24 -15.57
C GLU A 152 14.50 5.52 -15.70
N HIS A 153 14.47 4.20 -15.50
CA HIS A 153 13.24 3.39 -15.53
C HIS A 153 12.15 3.92 -14.58
N PHE A 154 12.52 4.38 -13.39
CA PHE A 154 11.57 4.93 -12.44
C PHE A 154 11.31 6.43 -12.61
N ALA A 155 12.21 7.19 -13.20
CA ALA A 155 12.00 8.61 -13.50
C ALA A 155 10.83 8.85 -14.46
N GLU A 156 10.58 7.92 -15.37
CA GLU A 156 9.49 7.99 -16.35
C GLU A 156 8.13 7.54 -15.83
N LYS A 157 8.10 6.85 -14.70
CA LYS A 157 6.85 6.31 -14.12
C LYS A 157 6.13 7.33 -13.25
N THR A 158 4.99 7.80 -13.73
CA THR A 158 4.14 8.77 -13.00
C THR A 158 3.01 8.11 -12.19
N ASN A 159 2.69 6.84 -12.47
CA ASN A 159 1.60 6.11 -11.83
C ASN A 159 2.14 4.98 -10.94
N GLY A 160 1.54 4.79 -9.77
CA GLY A 160 1.89 3.71 -8.83
C GLY A 160 2.45 4.20 -7.49
N PRO A 161 3.08 3.32 -6.71
CA PRO A 161 3.70 3.69 -5.45
C PRO A 161 4.88 4.63 -5.67
N LYS A 162 5.16 5.47 -4.67
CA LYS A 162 6.32 6.37 -4.71
C LYS A 162 7.62 5.55 -4.60
N VAL A 163 8.35 5.45 -5.71
CA VAL A 163 9.66 4.79 -5.77
C VAL A 163 10.76 5.84 -5.65
N ARG A 164 11.72 5.60 -4.76
CA ARG A 164 12.94 6.39 -4.60
C ARG A 164 14.16 5.51 -4.82
N CYS A 165 15.06 5.89 -5.73
CA CYS A 165 16.34 5.22 -5.89
C CYS A 165 17.40 5.83 -4.95
N VAL A 166 18.21 4.97 -4.31
CA VAL A 166 19.40 5.34 -3.55
C VAL A 166 20.58 4.55 -4.08
N ARG A 167 21.68 5.25 -4.39
CA ARG A 167 22.84 4.63 -5.04
C ARG A 167 23.91 4.23 -4.03
N GLU A 168 24.35 2.98 -4.09
CA GLU A 168 25.53 2.51 -3.39
C GLU A 168 26.79 2.96 -4.16
N GLU A 169 27.61 3.82 -3.58
CA GLU A 169 28.92 4.20 -4.15
C GLU A 169 29.93 3.06 -4.06
N LYS A 170 29.80 2.22 -3.05
CA LYS A 170 30.61 1.02 -2.83
C LYS A 170 29.69 -0.11 -2.39
N PRO A 171 29.98 -1.36 -2.79
CA PRO A 171 29.19 -2.51 -2.32
C PRO A 171 29.18 -2.56 -0.79
N LEU A 172 28.03 -2.36 -0.18
CA LEU A 172 27.82 -2.39 1.27
C LEU A 172 27.39 -3.78 1.77
N GLY A 173 27.30 -4.75 0.87
CA GLY A 173 26.83 -6.10 1.17
C GLY A 173 25.31 -6.22 1.19
N THR A 174 24.82 -7.41 1.53
CA THR A 174 23.41 -7.79 1.35
C THR A 174 22.42 -6.87 2.06
N ILE A 175 22.77 -6.28 3.19
CA ILE A 175 21.89 -5.42 3.98
C ILE A 175 22.43 -4.00 4.18
N GLY A 176 23.67 -3.75 3.75
CA GLY A 176 24.35 -2.47 4.00
C GLY A 176 23.65 -1.28 3.34
N ALA A 177 23.02 -1.48 2.18
CA ALA A 177 22.26 -0.45 1.49
C ALA A 177 21.04 0.05 2.29
N VAL A 178 20.58 -0.70 3.28
CA VAL A 178 19.50 -0.26 4.20
C VAL A 178 19.91 1.02 4.94
N SER A 179 21.21 1.20 5.23
CA SER A 179 21.72 2.43 5.88
C SER A 179 21.60 3.68 5.02
N LEU A 180 21.38 3.54 3.71
CA LEU A 180 21.18 4.65 2.77
C LEU A 180 19.69 5.02 2.62
N ALA A 181 18.81 4.17 3.11
CA ALA A 181 17.37 4.40 3.05
C ALA A 181 16.92 5.28 4.23
N ASP A 182 15.94 6.13 3.95
CA ASP A 182 15.28 6.95 4.97
C ASP A 182 14.23 6.07 5.68
N ILE A 183 14.68 5.41 6.75
CA ILE A 183 13.85 4.47 7.53
C ILE A 183 13.18 5.23 8.67
N PRO A 184 11.85 5.18 8.81
CA PRO A 184 11.16 5.80 9.94
C PRO A 184 11.59 5.16 11.26
N GLU A 185 11.89 5.96 12.29
CA GLU A 185 12.35 5.48 13.61
C GLU A 185 11.39 4.47 14.26
N ASN A 186 10.09 4.60 14.03
CA ASN A 186 9.05 3.75 14.62
C ASN A 186 8.28 2.93 13.59
N GLY A 187 8.81 2.76 12.36
CA GLY A 187 8.18 2.04 11.27
C GLY A 187 8.71 0.62 11.08
N LEU A 188 7.87 -0.24 10.51
CA LEU A 188 8.33 -1.52 9.97
C LEU A 188 8.88 -1.30 8.56
N THR A 189 9.98 -1.96 8.25
CA THR A 189 10.58 -1.92 6.91
C THR A 189 10.80 -3.33 6.40
N LEU A 190 10.23 -3.64 5.24
CA LEU A 190 10.49 -4.88 4.52
C LEU A 190 11.76 -4.71 3.67
N VAL A 191 12.74 -5.59 3.83
CA VAL A 191 13.92 -5.64 2.97
C VAL A 191 13.86 -6.91 2.15
N MET A 192 13.93 -6.80 0.83
CA MET A 192 13.93 -7.95 -0.07
C MET A 192 14.81 -7.73 -1.30
N ASN A 193 15.21 -8.82 -1.95
CA ASN A 193 15.90 -8.73 -3.23
C ASN A 193 14.91 -8.36 -4.34
N SER A 194 15.35 -7.51 -5.27
CA SER A 194 14.53 -7.04 -6.40
C SER A 194 14.39 -8.08 -7.54
N ASP A 195 15.03 -9.22 -7.43
CA ASP A 195 15.12 -10.27 -8.44
C ASP A 195 14.37 -11.55 -8.08
N LEU A 196 13.56 -11.52 -7.03
CA LEU A 196 12.70 -12.62 -6.62
C LEU A 196 11.31 -12.45 -7.25
N LEU A 197 10.82 -13.49 -7.92
CA LEU A 197 9.43 -13.65 -8.31
C LEU A 197 8.78 -14.61 -7.32
N THR A 198 7.84 -14.12 -6.53
CA THR A 198 7.08 -14.93 -5.55
C THR A 198 5.59 -14.85 -5.85
#